data_7deacfedb85180e3e021eb324f26e920
#
_entry.id   7deacfedb85180e3e021eb324f26e920
#
_cell.length_a   1.000
_cell.length_b   1.000
_cell.length_c   1.000
_cell.angle_alpha   90.00
_cell.angle_beta   90.00
_cell.angle_gamma   90.00
#
_symmetry.space_group_name_H-M   'P 1'
#
loop_
_entity.id
_entity.type
_entity.pdbx_description
1 polymer ?
#
loop_
_entity_poly.entity_id
_entity_poly.type
_entity_poly.pdbx_seq_one_letter_code
_entity_poly.pdbx_strand_id
1 'polypeptide(L)'
;MALTDTECKKSQPRDKQYRLSDSNGLSLRIDPNGNKYWNVRISVQGQRKSESLGKYPEVSLKKARELAYELKYKYSKAEKLDELKPLFREVGEDWFDNQKDTWSHKHILNVRASLDELYVCLGDKRINQITAPEILQIIKKIEARGSLEIAKRTLSRCGMVMKYAIAHGYRYDNPAGDLVYARLCCTKLFLRASSAI
;
A
#
# COMPACT_ATOMS: atom_id res chain seq x y z
N MET A 1 -33.26 2.71 2.58
CA MET A 1 -34.20 1.66 3.03
C MET A 1 -33.50 0.32 2.92
N ALA A 2 -33.77 -0.62 3.81
CA ALA A 2 -33.22 -1.98 3.71
C ALA A 2 -34.03 -2.80 2.68
N LEU A 3 -33.35 -3.55 1.83
CA LEU A 3 -34.00 -4.41 0.84
C LEU A 3 -34.77 -5.56 1.52
N THR A 4 -35.82 -5.99 0.87
CA THR A 4 -36.57 -7.22 1.22
C THR A 4 -36.30 -8.30 0.16
N ASP A 5 -36.42 -9.56 0.56
CA ASP A 5 -36.26 -10.69 -0.36
C ASP A 5 -37.30 -10.66 -1.50
N THR A 6 -38.51 -10.14 -1.22
CA THR A 6 -39.55 -9.91 -2.20
C THR A 6 -39.12 -8.93 -3.29
N GLU A 7 -38.48 -7.83 -2.91
CA GLU A 7 -37.93 -6.86 -3.87
C GLU A 7 -36.80 -7.46 -4.70
N CYS A 8 -35.92 -8.24 -4.08
CA CYS A 8 -34.87 -8.95 -4.79
C CYS A 8 -35.42 -9.91 -5.84
N LYS A 9 -36.48 -10.65 -5.50
CA LYS A 9 -37.18 -11.58 -6.43
C LYS A 9 -37.86 -10.83 -7.56
N LYS A 10 -38.65 -9.80 -7.24
CA LYS A 10 -39.48 -9.05 -8.22
C LYS A 10 -38.70 -8.11 -9.10
N SER A 11 -37.42 -7.82 -8.81
CA SER A 11 -36.60 -6.94 -9.65
C SER A 11 -36.41 -7.54 -11.05
N GLN A 12 -36.80 -6.78 -12.08
CA GLN A 12 -36.72 -7.18 -13.49
C GLN A 12 -35.47 -6.57 -14.15
N PRO A 13 -34.87 -7.24 -15.15
CA PRO A 13 -33.80 -6.65 -15.94
C PRO A 13 -34.30 -5.40 -16.68
N ARG A 14 -33.38 -4.47 -16.96
CA ARG A 14 -33.63 -3.25 -17.75
C ARG A 14 -32.57 -3.15 -18.84
N ASP A 15 -32.74 -2.23 -19.79
CA ASP A 15 -31.79 -2.02 -20.89
C ASP A 15 -30.35 -1.75 -20.42
N LYS A 16 -30.22 -1.17 -19.23
CA LYS A 16 -28.95 -0.93 -18.58
C LYS A 16 -28.88 -1.57 -17.20
N GLN A 17 -27.67 -1.99 -16.81
CA GLN A 17 -27.46 -2.49 -15.46
C GLN A 17 -27.86 -1.42 -14.42
N TYR A 18 -28.47 -1.84 -13.33
CA TYR A 18 -28.82 -0.98 -12.21
C TYR A 18 -28.58 -1.69 -10.88
N ARG A 19 -28.66 -0.93 -9.79
CA ARG A 19 -28.41 -1.44 -8.44
C ARG A 19 -29.54 -1.07 -7.50
N LEU A 20 -29.93 -2.02 -6.68
CA LEU A 20 -30.79 -1.82 -5.52
C LEU A 20 -29.88 -1.76 -4.29
N SER A 21 -29.93 -0.64 -3.57
CA SER A 21 -29.11 -0.44 -2.38
C SER A 21 -29.77 -1.03 -1.15
N ASP A 22 -29.01 -1.77 -0.36
CA ASP A 22 -29.38 -2.26 0.96
C ASP A 22 -28.62 -1.47 2.05
N SER A 23 -28.75 -1.91 3.31
CA SER A 23 -27.99 -1.38 4.43
C SER A 23 -26.49 -1.66 4.32
N ASN A 24 -25.69 -0.88 5.05
CA ASN A 24 -24.26 -1.12 5.21
C ASN A 24 -23.45 -1.23 3.90
N GLY A 25 -23.83 -0.50 2.84
CA GLY A 25 -23.11 -0.50 1.58
C GLY A 25 -23.25 -1.78 0.75
N LEU A 26 -24.12 -2.72 1.16
CA LEU A 26 -24.54 -3.85 0.35
C LEU A 26 -25.46 -3.36 -0.76
N SER A 27 -25.38 -3.97 -1.92
CA SER A 27 -26.26 -3.69 -3.07
C SER A 27 -26.43 -4.91 -3.93
N LEU A 28 -27.63 -5.07 -4.50
CA LEU A 28 -27.93 -6.07 -5.53
C LEU A 28 -27.79 -5.39 -6.88
N ARG A 29 -26.83 -5.83 -7.69
CA ARG A 29 -26.66 -5.43 -9.09
C ARG A 29 -27.49 -6.34 -9.97
N ILE A 30 -28.30 -5.75 -10.84
CA ILE A 30 -29.11 -6.44 -11.83
C ILE A 30 -28.56 -6.10 -13.21
N ASP A 31 -28.12 -7.11 -13.94
CA ASP A 31 -27.60 -6.97 -15.29
C ASP A 31 -28.74 -7.09 -16.34
N PRO A 32 -28.59 -6.54 -17.58
CA PRO A 32 -29.60 -6.63 -18.63
C PRO A 32 -29.98 -8.06 -19.01
N ASN A 33 -29.07 -9.01 -18.85
CA ASN A 33 -29.30 -10.44 -19.09
C ASN A 33 -30.08 -11.16 -17.97
N GLY A 34 -30.56 -10.41 -16.95
CA GLY A 34 -31.33 -10.95 -15.84
C GLY A 34 -30.52 -11.51 -14.69
N ASN A 35 -29.17 -11.56 -14.79
CA ASN A 35 -28.34 -12.01 -13.69
C ASN A 35 -28.30 -10.96 -12.56
N LYS A 36 -28.30 -11.44 -11.32
CA LYS A 36 -28.30 -10.60 -10.11
C LYS A 36 -27.09 -10.96 -9.27
N TYR A 37 -26.30 -9.95 -8.86
CA TYR A 37 -25.07 -10.15 -8.09
C TYR A 37 -25.05 -9.25 -6.86
N TRP A 38 -24.66 -9.82 -5.73
CA TRP A 38 -24.42 -9.08 -4.51
C TRP A 38 -23.06 -8.38 -4.59
N ASN A 39 -23.04 -7.09 -4.31
CA ASN A 39 -21.84 -6.30 -4.21
C ASN A 39 -21.84 -5.52 -2.88
N VAL A 40 -20.70 -5.43 -2.23
CA VAL A 40 -20.51 -4.61 -1.04
C VAL A 40 -19.47 -3.52 -1.31
N ARG A 41 -19.77 -2.29 -0.87
CA ARG A 41 -18.78 -1.20 -0.84
C ARG A 41 -18.12 -1.17 0.52
N ILE A 42 -16.80 -1.15 0.48
CA ILE A 42 -15.94 -1.01 1.65
C ILE A 42 -15.00 0.18 1.41
N SER A 43 -14.65 0.88 2.49
CA SER A 43 -13.58 1.88 2.49
C SER A 43 -12.34 1.22 3.10
N VAL A 44 -11.20 1.30 2.41
CA VAL A 44 -9.92 0.77 2.88
C VAL A 44 -8.90 1.89 2.68
N GLN A 45 -8.32 2.38 3.76
CA GLN A 45 -7.35 3.48 3.75
C GLN A 45 -7.85 4.70 2.94
N GLY A 46 -9.12 5.08 3.14
CA GLY A 46 -9.76 6.21 2.44
C GLY A 46 -10.16 5.92 1.00
N GLN A 47 -9.81 4.79 0.42
CA GLN A 47 -10.20 4.38 -0.93
C GLN A 47 -11.46 3.51 -0.90
N ARG A 48 -12.39 3.79 -1.82
CA ARG A 48 -13.61 2.98 -1.99
C ARG A 48 -13.33 1.78 -2.88
N LYS A 49 -13.51 0.59 -2.33
CA LYS A 49 -13.47 -0.67 -3.08
C LYS A 49 -14.87 -1.29 -3.15
N SER A 50 -15.16 -2.02 -4.22
CA SER A 50 -16.39 -2.79 -4.37
C SER A 50 -16.04 -4.25 -4.60
N GLU A 51 -16.58 -5.13 -3.75
CA GLU A 51 -16.35 -6.57 -3.84
C GLU A 51 -17.65 -7.30 -4.12
N SER A 52 -17.57 -8.36 -4.92
CA SER A 52 -18.72 -9.24 -5.24
C SER A 52 -18.81 -10.37 -4.21
N LEU A 53 -20.02 -10.57 -3.66
CA LEU A 53 -20.29 -11.60 -2.66
C LEU A 53 -20.96 -12.85 -3.22
N GLY A 54 -21.29 -12.85 -4.52
CA GLY A 54 -21.91 -13.98 -5.19
C GLY A 54 -23.23 -13.63 -5.90
N LYS A 55 -23.82 -14.65 -6.51
CA LYS A 55 -25.03 -14.53 -7.36
C LYS A 55 -26.29 -14.81 -6.54
N TYR A 56 -27.30 -13.99 -6.74
CA TYR A 56 -28.65 -14.28 -6.25
C TYR A 56 -29.39 -15.18 -7.27
N PRO A 57 -30.17 -16.21 -6.86
CA PRO A 57 -30.55 -16.57 -5.49
C PRO A 57 -29.59 -17.53 -4.75
N GLU A 58 -28.48 -17.98 -5.35
CA GLU A 58 -27.52 -18.90 -4.70
C GLU A 58 -27.06 -18.36 -3.34
N VAL A 59 -26.76 -17.04 -3.30
CA VAL A 59 -26.55 -16.31 -2.07
C VAL A 59 -27.82 -15.56 -1.71
N SER A 60 -28.52 -15.96 -0.65
CA SER A 60 -29.72 -15.29 -0.16
C SER A 60 -29.39 -13.90 0.41
N LEU A 61 -30.39 -13.01 0.54
CA LEU A 61 -30.23 -11.69 1.14
C LEU A 61 -29.63 -11.76 2.56
N LYS A 62 -30.08 -12.73 3.38
CA LYS A 62 -29.55 -12.95 4.73
C LYS A 62 -28.06 -13.29 4.66
N LYS A 63 -27.68 -14.25 3.82
CA LYS A 63 -26.28 -14.67 3.67
C LYS A 63 -25.40 -13.55 3.11
N ALA A 64 -25.91 -12.76 2.16
CA ALA A 64 -25.19 -11.60 1.62
C ALA A 64 -24.89 -10.54 2.71
N ARG A 65 -25.84 -10.31 3.63
CA ARG A 65 -25.62 -9.41 4.79
C ARG A 65 -24.58 -9.94 5.76
N GLU A 66 -24.58 -11.24 6.04
CA GLU A 66 -23.56 -11.90 6.87
C GLU A 66 -22.17 -11.77 6.24
N LEU A 67 -22.03 -12.11 4.96
CA LEU A 67 -20.76 -12.00 4.23
C LEU A 67 -20.27 -10.55 4.14
N ALA A 68 -21.16 -9.59 3.94
CA ALA A 68 -20.82 -8.18 3.92
C ALA A 68 -20.31 -7.69 5.28
N TYR A 69 -20.90 -8.17 6.37
CA TYR A 69 -20.46 -7.86 7.73
C TYR A 69 -19.08 -8.48 8.02
N GLU A 70 -18.90 -9.78 7.74
CA GLU A 70 -17.64 -10.49 7.93
C GLU A 70 -16.49 -9.81 7.15
N LEU A 71 -16.76 -9.44 5.89
CA LEU A 71 -15.78 -8.77 5.05
C LEU A 71 -15.38 -7.41 5.63
N LYS A 72 -16.35 -6.59 6.02
CA LYS A 72 -16.09 -5.30 6.66
C LYS A 72 -15.32 -5.42 7.96
N TYR A 73 -15.69 -6.40 8.79
CA TYR A 73 -14.98 -6.67 10.04
C TYR A 73 -13.52 -7.05 9.79
N LYS A 74 -13.26 -7.91 8.78
CA LYS A 74 -11.92 -8.31 8.36
C LYS A 74 -11.07 -7.10 7.95
N TYR A 75 -11.63 -6.20 7.13
CA TYR A 75 -10.91 -4.99 6.69
C TYR A 75 -10.68 -4.00 7.83
N SER A 76 -11.67 -3.77 8.68
CA SER A 76 -11.51 -2.90 9.86
C SER A 76 -10.46 -3.43 10.85
N LYS A 77 -10.41 -4.75 11.04
CA LYS A 77 -9.37 -5.38 11.87
C LYS A 77 -7.98 -5.23 11.25
N ALA A 78 -7.85 -5.39 9.93
CA ALA A 78 -6.59 -5.20 9.22
C ALA A 78 -6.11 -3.73 9.32
N GLU A 79 -7.00 -2.74 9.12
CA GLU A 79 -6.66 -1.32 9.29
C GLU A 79 -6.14 -1.01 10.71
N LYS A 80 -6.82 -1.52 11.75
CA LYS A 80 -6.37 -1.35 13.15
C LYS A 80 -4.99 -1.97 13.41
N LEU A 81 -4.71 -3.13 12.82
CA LEU A 81 -3.39 -3.77 12.92
C LEU A 81 -2.31 -2.97 12.19
N ASP A 82 -2.64 -2.35 11.06
CA ASP A 82 -1.73 -1.48 10.33
C ASP A 82 -1.44 -0.18 11.08
N GLU A 83 -2.43 0.36 11.81
CA GLU A 83 -2.25 1.53 12.69
C GLU A 83 -1.32 1.25 13.88
N LEU A 84 -1.15 -0.01 14.28
CA LEU A 84 -0.24 -0.43 15.36
C LEU A 84 1.20 -0.63 14.88
N LYS A 85 1.48 -0.57 13.58
CA LYS A 85 2.86 -0.69 13.07
C LYS A 85 3.67 0.56 13.42
N PRO A 86 4.99 0.41 13.71
CA PRO A 86 5.84 1.53 14.10
C PRO A 86 6.01 2.54 12.95
N LEU A 87 6.42 3.76 13.33
CA LEU A 87 6.79 4.80 12.39
C LEU A 87 8.17 4.50 11.76
N PHE A 88 8.40 5.03 10.57
CA PHE A 88 9.71 4.88 9.91
C PHE A 88 10.86 5.40 10.77
N ARG A 89 10.64 6.52 11.48
CA ARG A 89 11.63 7.09 12.39
C ARG A 89 11.98 6.13 13.52
N GLU A 90 10.97 5.52 14.16
CA GLU A 90 11.19 4.57 15.26
C GLU A 90 12.03 3.37 14.80
N VAL A 91 11.66 2.79 13.65
CA VAL A 91 12.40 1.66 13.07
C VAL A 91 13.81 2.07 12.63
N GLY A 92 13.97 3.28 12.11
CA GLY A 92 15.26 3.82 11.69
C GLY A 92 16.20 4.06 12.86
N GLU A 93 15.70 4.57 13.99
CA GLU A 93 16.48 4.76 15.23
C GLU A 93 16.88 3.40 15.82
N ASP A 94 15.94 2.44 15.92
CA ASP A 94 16.23 1.09 16.40
C ASP A 94 17.32 0.41 15.55
N TRP A 95 17.20 0.50 14.21
CA TRP A 95 18.21 -0.02 13.31
C TRP A 95 19.57 0.66 13.51
N PHE A 96 19.58 1.98 13.65
CA PHE A 96 20.81 2.78 13.86
C PHE A 96 21.49 2.40 15.17
N ASP A 97 20.72 2.31 16.26
CA ASP A 97 21.24 1.97 17.59
C ASP A 97 21.84 0.56 17.64
N ASN A 98 21.22 -0.40 16.93
CA ASN A 98 21.74 -1.77 16.83
C ASN A 98 23.04 -1.90 16.02
N GLN A 99 23.38 -0.90 15.19
CA GLN A 99 24.54 -0.98 14.30
C GLN A 99 25.68 -0.02 14.68
N LYS A 100 25.38 1.09 15.36
CA LYS A 100 26.32 2.22 15.60
C LYS A 100 27.63 1.81 16.25
N ASP A 101 27.62 0.83 17.15
CA ASP A 101 28.80 0.41 17.90
C ASP A 101 29.87 -0.27 17.03
N THR A 102 29.50 -0.74 15.85
CA THR A 102 30.39 -1.35 14.87
C THR A 102 30.99 -0.33 13.90
N TRP A 103 30.57 0.94 13.95
CA TRP A 103 30.93 1.94 12.95
C TRP A 103 31.95 2.96 13.47
N SER A 104 32.77 3.47 12.56
CA SER A 104 33.64 4.62 12.88
C SER A 104 32.80 5.89 13.09
N HIS A 105 33.31 6.83 13.87
CA HIS A 105 32.63 8.10 14.14
C HIS A 105 32.18 8.84 12.85
N LYS A 106 33.07 8.90 11.86
CA LYS A 106 32.76 9.51 10.55
C LYS A 106 31.61 8.78 9.83
N HIS A 107 31.53 7.44 9.96
CA HIS A 107 30.45 6.66 9.36
C HIS A 107 29.12 6.93 10.05
N ILE A 108 29.11 7.01 11.38
CA ILE A 108 27.94 7.37 12.19
C ILE A 108 27.33 8.69 11.74
N LEU A 109 28.13 9.75 11.59
CA LEU A 109 27.67 11.06 11.13
C LEU A 109 27.05 10.99 9.72
N ASN A 110 27.68 10.24 8.82
CA ASN A 110 27.17 10.07 7.45
C ASN A 110 25.86 9.28 7.41
N VAL A 111 25.69 8.27 8.27
CA VAL A 111 24.45 7.51 8.37
C VAL A 111 23.34 8.38 8.92
N ARG A 112 23.62 9.12 10.01
CA ARG A 112 22.67 10.04 10.62
C ARG A 112 22.15 11.06 9.61
N ALA A 113 23.05 11.74 8.90
CA ALA A 113 22.68 12.70 7.86
C ALA A 113 21.76 12.11 6.78
N SER A 114 21.95 10.84 6.40
CA SER A 114 21.05 10.18 5.45
C SER A 114 19.69 9.81 6.04
N LEU A 115 19.65 9.44 7.33
CA LEU A 115 18.40 9.18 8.02
C LEU A 115 17.60 10.47 8.19
N ASP A 116 18.26 11.58 8.55
CA ASP A 116 17.60 12.88 8.70
C ASP A 116 16.94 13.34 7.39
N GLU A 117 17.61 13.16 6.24
CA GLU A 117 17.01 13.42 4.92
C GLU A 117 15.74 12.58 4.67
N LEU A 118 15.75 11.33 5.10
CA LEU A 118 14.57 10.45 4.98
C LEU A 118 13.46 10.82 5.97
N TYR A 119 13.83 11.20 7.20
CA TYR A 119 12.88 11.52 8.26
C TYR A 119 12.05 12.77 7.97
N VAL A 120 12.58 13.73 7.22
CA VAL A 120 11.83 14.93 6.79
C VAL A 120 10.54 14.55 6.05
N CYS A 121 10.54 13.48 5.26
CA CYS A 121 9.38 13.11 4.43
C CYS A 121 8.69 11.82 4.88
N LEU A 122 9.43 10.88 5.48
CA LEU A 122 8.94 9.55 5.80
C LEU A 122 8.86 9.31 7.31
N GLY A 123 9.49 10.14 8.13
CA GLY A 123 9.67 9.90 9.56
C GLY A 123 8.39 9.58 10.30
N ASP A 124 7.34 10.34 10.03
CA ASP A 124 6.04 10.23 10.71
C ASP A 124 5.05 9.29 10.00
N LYS A 125 5.52 8.59 8.95
CA LYS A 125 4.72 7.58 8.26
C LYS A 125 4.91 6.20 8.86
N ARG A 126 3.83 5.42 8.88
CA ARG A 126 3.91 4.01 9.26
C ARG A 126 4.79 3.25 8.26
N ILE A 127 5.68 2.40 8.80
CA ILE A 127 6.68 1.68 8.00
C ILE A 127 6.07 0.84 6.87
N ASN A 128 4.88 0.26 7.09
CA ASN A 128 4.16 -0.56 6.12
C ASN A 128 3.43 0.25 5.03
N GLN A 129 3.24 1.56 5.21
CA GLN A 129 2.55 2.44 4.26
C GLN A 129 3.49 3.14 3.27
N ILE A 130 4.80 3.05 3.49
CA ILE A 130 5.79 3.70 2.63
C ILE A 130 5.89 2.98 1.29
N THR A 131 5.80 3.75 0.21
CA THR A 131 5.80 3.27 -1.17
C THR A 131 7.08 3.62 -1.93
N ALA A 132 7.40 2.84 -2.98
CA ALA A 132 8.56 3.12 -3.84
C ALA A 132 8.53 4.52 -4.50
N PRO A 133 7.38 5.03 -5.02
CA PRO A 133 7.32 6.39 -5.55
C PRO A 133 7.69 7.49 -4.54
N GLU A 134 7.31 7.36 -3.27
CA GLU A 134 7.65 8.32 -2.22
C GLU A 134 9.15 8.35 -1.94
N ILE A 135 9.78 7.18 -1.83
CA ILE A 135 11.24 7.08 -1.70
C ILE A 135 11.92 7.71 -2.92
N LEU A 136 11.45 7.39 -4.13
CA LEU A 136 12.02 7.92 -5.37
C LEU A 136 11.95 9.45 -5.44
N GLN A 137 10.87 10.07 -4.95
CA GLN A 137 10.76 11.53 -4.90
C GLN A 137 11.84 12.17 -4.01
N ILE A 138 12.15 11.56 -2.86
CA ILE A 138 13.21 12.04 -1.96
C ILE A 138 14.58 11.92 -2.65
N ILE A 139 14.85 10.76 -3.23
CA ILE A 139 16.11 10.50 -3.92
C ILE A 139 16.31 11.49 -5.09
N LYS A 140 15.27 11.74 -5.90
CA LYS A 140 15.32 12.75 -6.97
C LYS A 140 15.59 14.17 -6.46
N LYS A 141 15.03 14.56 -5.30
CA LYS A 141 15.34 15.86 -4.68
C LYS A 141 16.83 16.00 -4.29
N ILE A 142 17.42 14.92 -3.76
CA ILE A 142 18.85 14.90 -3.41
C ILE A 142 19.71 14.97 -4.68
N GLU A 143 19.33 14.26 -5.75
CA GLU A 143 20.02 14.30 -7.04
C GLU A 143 19.97 15.67 -7.70
N ALA A 144 18.81 16.34 -7.64
CA ALA A 144 18.64 17.68 -8.20
C ALA A 144 19.57 18.73 -7.54
N ARG A 145 20.03 18.46 -6.31
CA ARG A 145 21.08 19.26 -5.64
C ARG A 145 22.50 18.93 -6.10
N GLY A 146 22.68 18.09 -7.12
CA GLY A 146 23.98 17.66 -7.64
C GLY A 146 24.66 16.56 -6.81
N SER A 147 23.99 15.99 -5.80
CA SER A 147 24.60 15.09 -4.81
C SER A 147 24.29 13.61 -5.11
N LEU A 148 24.68 13.11 -6.28
CA LEU A 148 24.39 11.75 -6.75
C LEU A 148 24.89 10.66 -5.80
N GLU A 149 26.08 10.85 -5.21
CA GLU A 149 26.65 9.86 -4.28
C GLU A 149 25.89 9.82 -2.96
N ILE A 150 25.44 10.97 -2.46
CA ILE A 150 24.60 11.06 -1.26
C ILE A 150 23.26 10.39 -1.54
N ALA A 151 22.65 10.62 -2.70
CA ALA A 151 21.41 10.00 -3.12
C ALA A 151 21.50 8.46 -3.12
N LYS A 152 22.59 7.90 -3.68
CA LYS A 152 22.85 6.44 -3.68
C LYS A 152 22.97 5.89 -2.27
N ARG A 153 23.74 6.55 -1.41
CA ARG A 153 23.94 6.14 -0.01
C ARG A 153 22.64 6.22 0.79
N THR A 154 21.86 7.28 0.60
CA THR A 154 20.56 7.46 1.26
C THR A 154 19.58 6.37 0.83
N LEU A 155 19.50 6.04 -0.47
CA LEU A 155 18.68 4.93 -0.95
C LEU A 155 19.11 3.58 -0.37
N SER A 156 20.42 3.31 -0.33
CA SER A 156 20.96 2.08 0.25
C SER A 156 20.57 1.94 1.73
N ARG A 157 20.70 3.03 2.50
CA ARG A 157 20.35 3.05 3.94
C ARG A 157 18.86 2.90 4.15
N CYS A 158 18.02 3.55 3.33
CA CYS A 158 16.59 3.31 3.33
C CYS A 158 16.28 1.81 3.13
N GLY A 159 16.94 1.17 2.17
CA GLY A 159 16.80 -0.26 1.92
C GLY A 159 17.23 -1.14 3.11
N MET A 160 18.23 -0.73 3.87
CA MET A 160 18.66 -1.43 5.10
C MET A 160 17.62 -1.31 6.21
N VAL A 161 17.07 -0.12 6.45
CA VAL A 161 15.97 0.09 7.40
C VAL A 161 14.74 -0.74 7.02
N MET A 162 14.39 -0.80 5.71
CA MET A 162 13.27 -1.63 5.23
C MET A 162 13.53 -3.12 5.45
N LYS A 163 14.75 -3.62 5.23
CA LYS A 163 15.14 -5.01 5.53
C LYS A 163 15.03 -5.30 7.03
N TYR A 164 15.45 -4.37 7.87
CA TYR A 164 15.30 -4.49 9.32
C TYR A 164 13.82 -4.58 9.71
N ALA A 165 12.97 -3.73 9.12
CA ALA A 165 11.53 -3.78 9.33
C ALA A 165 10.91 -5.12 8.89
N ILE A 166 11.38 -5.73 7.80
CA ILE A 166 10.94 -7.06 7.34
C ILE A 166 11.34 -8.13 8.35
N ALA A 167 12.56 -8.10 8.85
CA ALA A 167 13.05 -9.05 9.84
C ALA A 167 12.23 -9.03 11.15
N HIS A 168 11.70 -7.86 11.52
CA HIS A 168 10.82 -7.68 12.69
C HIS A 168 9.32 -7.90 12.40
N GLY A 169 8.95 -8.29 11.17
CA GLY A 169 7.56 -8.53 10.79
C GLY A 169 6.68 -7.27 10.69
N TYR A 170 7.30 -6.09 10.58
CA TYR A 170 6.56 -4.84 10.43
C TYR A 170 6.05 -4.62 9.00
N ARG A 171 6.71 -5.21 8.01
CA ARG A 171 6.30 -5.22 6.60
C ARG A 171 6.78 -6.49 5.88
N TYR A 172 6.29 -6.73 4.65
CA TYR A 172 6.58 -7.96 3.88
C TYR A 172 7.48 -7.72 2.66
N ASP A 173 7.62 -6.48 2.20
CA ASP A 173 8.34 -6.10 0.98
C ASP A 173 9.37 -4.99 1.24
N ASN A 174 10.30 -4.78 0.31
CA ASN A 174 11.28 -3.71 0.37
C ASN A 174 11.12 -2.75 -0.82
N PRO A 175 10.36 -1.67 -0.68
CA PRO A 175 10.12 -0.72 -1.78
C PRO A 175 11.37 0.04 -2.23
N ALA A 176 12.42 0.09 -1.41
CA ALA A 176 13.71 0.66 -1.80
C ALA A 176 14.54 -0.31 -2.66
N GLY A 177 14.32 -1.62 -2.53
CA GLY A 177 15.06 -2.66 -3.27
C GLY A 177 14.86 -2.55 -4.78
N ASP A 178 13.62 -2.39 -5.21
CA ASP A 178 13.26 -2.28 -6.62
C ASP A 178 13.85 -1.03 -7.29
N LEU A 179 14.02 0.06 -6.53
CA LEU A 179 14.62 1.30 -7.01
C LEU A 179 16.12 1.16 -7.27
N VAL A 180 16.82 0.34 -6.51
CA VAL A 180 18.24 0.05 -6.74
C VAL A 180 18.43 -0.69 -8.08
N TYR A 181 17.58 -1.68 -8.38
CA TYR A 181 17.61 -2.42 -9.64
C TYR A 181 17.24 -1.54 -10.84
N ALA A 182 16.20 -0.73 -10.75
CA ALA A 182 15.78 0.17 -11.81
C ALA A 182 16.87 1.16 -12.21
N ARG A 183 17.64 1.67 -11.25
CA ARG A 183 18.77 2.59 -11.51
C ARG A 183 19.98 1.91 -12.18
N LEU A 184 20.32 0.69 -11.77
CA LEU A 184 21.38 -0.09 -12.39
C LEU A 184 21.08 -0.43 -13.85
N CYS A 185 19.80 -0.65 -14.19
CA CYS A 185 19.38 -0.87 -15.57
C CYS A 185 19.47 0.38 -16.43
N CYS A 186 19.04 1.55 -15.93
CA CYS A 186 19.09 2.81 -16.70
C CYS A 186 20.53 3.28 -16.97
N THR A 187 21.45 3.13 -16.02
CA THR A 187 22.87 3.51 -16.24
C THR A 187 23.55 2.63 -17.28
N LYS A 188 23.21 1.34 -17.38
CA LYS A 188 23.76 0.45 -18.41
C LYS A 188 23.21 0.75 -19.83
N LEU A 189 21.98 1.24 -19.94
CA LEU A 189 21.41 1.68 -21.24
C LEU A 189 22.05 2.99 -21.74
N PHE A 190 22.34 3.93 -20.83
CA PHE A 190 22.97 5.21 -21.22
C PHE A 190 24.44 5.04 -21.67
N LEU A 191 25.20 4.15 -21.03
CA LEU A 191 26.59 3.87 -21.40
C LEU A 191 26.70 3.11 -22.74
N ARG A 192 25.66 2.34 -23.13
CA ARG A 192 25.62 1.69 -24.45
C ARG A 192 25.26 2.65 -25.59
N ALA A 193 24.54 3.73 -25.32
CA ALA A 193 24.20 4.73 -26.33
C ALA A 193 25.34 5.74 -26.59
N SER A 194 26.26 5.94 -25.64
CA SER A 194 27.41 6.84 -25.79
C SER A 194 28.63 6.19 -26.43
N SER A 195 28.66 4.87 -26.65
CA SER A 195 29.77 4.17 -27.32
C SER A 195 29.46 3.78 -28.77
N ALA A 196 28.41 4.36 -29.36
CA ALA A 196 28.00 4.12 -30.76
C ALA A 196 28.01 5.41 -31.62
N ILE A 197 28.94 6.36 -31.31
CA ILE A 197 29.27 7.50 -32.18
C ILE A 197 30.78 7.51 -32.42
#